data_4016ee069842093cc6aee018feb57505
#
_entry.id   4016ee069842093cc6aee018feb57505
#
_cell.length_a   1.000
_cell.length_b   1.000
_cell.length_c   1.000
_cell.angle_alpha   90.00
_cell.angle_beta   90.00
_cell.angle_gamma   90.00
#
_symmetry.space_group_name_H-M   'P 1'
#
loop_
_entity.id
_entity.type
_entity.pdbx_description
1 polymer ?
#
loop_
_entity_poly.entity_id
_entity_poly.type
_entity_poly.pdbx_seq_one_letter_code
_entity_poly.pdbx_strand_id
1 'polypeptide(L)'
;MRAYLNSHELRTLLAGLNNLPSLPDVFVRLNSELLFENSSAASVSEIIASDLAMTAEVLRLTNSAYFSTAMKVTTPLQAVRTLGMEIIQSLVLRIGIFRQFQGSSAVGVLLKRVNEYSLRISKLAELIAKSEGVDRAFVTQALCTGMLSPIGILVLLDAKGGDYRKIIEESSSHEDLCQRETAMYGVNHHLIGAYLLSLWGFSEDIVEAVAMSPNPSKTQGSENFVLTALHAALSLGPHFLILKEGSRDVEELLDMDYIRRVGREDRLPVWRELAETINERK
;
A
#
# COMPACT_ATOMS: atom_id res chain seq x y z
N MET A 1 12.88 -4.82 13.01
CA MET A 1 11.61 -5.25 12.41
C MET A 1 10.90 -6.34 13.23
N ARG A 2 11.44 -7.55 13.38
CA ARG A 2 10.78 -8.68 14.09
C ARG A 2 10.22 -8.34 15.47
N ALA A 3 10.89 -7.47 16.24
CA ALA A 3 10.42 -7.06 17.57
C ALA A 3 9.09 -6.26 17.49
N TYR A 4 8.92 -5.39 16.49
CA TYR A 4 7.69 -4.62 16.30
C TYR A 4 6.52 -5.49 15.87
N LEU A 5 6.75 -6.43 14.95
CA LEU A 5 5.72 -7.37 14.47
C LEU A 5 5.35 -8.44 15.52
N ASN A 6 6.17 -8.62 16.55
CA ASN A 6 5.92 -9.54 17.67
C ASN A 6 5.50 -8.82 18.95
N SER A 7 5.12 -7.53 18.88
CA SER A 7 4.68 -6.80 20.06
C SER A 7 3.43 -7.43 20.68
N HIS A 8 3.33 -7.35 22.01
CA HIS A 8 2.20 -7.88 22.76
C HIS A 8 0.89 -7.18 22.34
N GLU A 9 0.96 -5.87 22.12
CA GLU A 9 -0.17 -5.03 21.73
C GLU A 9 -0.74 -5.46 20.38
N LEU A 10 0.13 -5.67 19.39
CA LEU A 10 -0.29 -6.12 18.06
C LEU A 10 -0.95 -7.50 18.13
N ARG A 11 -0.35 -8.44 18.86
CA ARG A 11 -0.94 -9.78 19.04
C ARG A 11 -2.28 -9.73 19.77
N THR A 12 -2.38 -8.90 20.80
CA THR A 12 -3.64 -8.74 21.58
C THR A 12 -4.73 -8.13 20.71
N LEU A 13 -4.41 -7.09 19.92
CA LEU A 13 -5.37 -6.52 18.99
C LEU A 13 -5.83 -7.56 17.98
N LEU A 14 -4.89 -8.25 17.33
CA LEU A 14 -5.22 -9.24 16.28
C LEU A 14 -6.00 -10.43 16.82
N ALA A 15 -5.70 -10.89 18.03
CA ALA A 15 -6.48 -11.94 18.71
C ALA A 15 -7.90 -11.48 19.06
N GLY A 16 -8.10 -10.19 19.27
CA GLY A 16 -9.42 -9.58 19.51
C GLY A 16 -10.20 -9.25 18.24
N LEU A 17 -9.59 -9.39 17.06
CA LEU A 17 -10.28 -9.24 15.77
C LEU A 17 -11.00 -10.54 15.44
N ASN A 18 -12.34 -10.49 15.36
CA ASN A 18 -13.17 -11.67 15.07
C ASN A 18 -12.87 -12.27 13.68
N ASN A 19 -12.39 -11.46 12.74
CA ASN A 19 -12.03 -11.90 11.40
C ASN A 19 -10.83 -11.08 10.89
N LEU A 20 -9.64 -11.71 10.84
CA LEU A 20 -8.59 -11.20 9.97
C LEU A 20 -8.99 -11.47 8.50
N PRO A 21 -8.70 -10.55 7.57
CA PRO A 21 -8.99 -10.80 6.16
C PRO A 21 -8.31 -12.11 5.73
N SER A 22 -9.11 -13.03 5.22
CA SER A 22 -8.58 -14.26 4.62
C SER A 22 -7.93 -13.93 3.29
N LEU A 23 -6.85 -14.66 2.98
CA LEU A 23 -6.28 -14.55 1.63
C LEU A 23 -7.32 -14.98 0.59
N PRO A 24 -7.51 -14.20 -0.49
CA PRO A 24 -8.36 -14.64 -1.60
C PRO A 24 -7.83 -15.94 -2.21
N ASP A 25 -8.70 -16.90 -2.53
CA ASP A 25 -8.29 -18.19 -3.10
C ASP A 25 -7.40 -18.04 -4.34
N VAL A 26 -7.75 -17.07 -5.22
CA VAL A 26 -6.93 -16.76 -6.39
C VAL A 26 -5.52 -16.31 -6.00
N PHE A 27 -5.39 -15.52 -4.92
CA PHE A 27 -4.08 -15.10 -4.42
C PHE A 27 -3.28 -16.27 -3.84
N VAL A 28 -3.92 -17.15 -3.07
CA VAL A 28 -3.26 -18.35 -2.49
C VAL A 28 -2.71 -19.24 -3.61
N ARG A 29 -3.51 -19.51 -4.64
CA ARG A 29 -3.10 -20.28 -5.80
C ARG A 29 -1.97 -19.60 -6.58
N LEU A 30 -2.08 -18.29 -6.78
CA LEU A 30 -1.06 -17.50 -7.47
C LEU A 30 0.26 -17.51 -6.69
N ASN A 31 0.20 -17.34 -5.38
CA ASN A 31 1.39 -17.34 -4.53
C ASN A 31 2.08 -18.71 -4.54
N SER A 32 1.30 -19.79 -4.52
CA SER A 32 1.82 -21.15 -4.66
C SER A 32 2.49 -21.38 -6.01
N GLU A 33 1.86 -20.89 -7.10
CA GLU A 33 2.43 -20.99 -8.46
C GLU A 33 3.76 -20.27 -8.56
N LEU A 34 3.89 -19.08 -7.99
CA LEU A 34 5.12 -18.28 -8.04
C LEU A 34 6.30 -18.91 -7.29
N LEU A 35 6.08 -19.91 -6.44
CA LEU A 35 7.13 -20.65 -5.76
C LEU A 35 7.73 -21.77 -6.65
N PHE A 36 7.09 -22.12 -7.75
CA PHE A 36 7.63 -23.13 -8.68
C PHE A 36 8.65 -22.52 -9.63
N GLU A 37 9.77 -23.24 -9.83
CA GLU A 37 10.83 -22.83 -10.77
C GLU A 37 10.34 -22.67 -12.22
N ASN A 38 9.29 -23.41 -12.60
CA ASN A 38 8.68 -23.37 -13.93
C ASN A 38 7.48 -22.40 -14.02
N SER A 39 7.30 -21.52 -13.03
CA SER A 39 6.25 -20.51 -13.08
C SER A 39 6.34 -19.67 -14.35
N SER A 40 5.22 -19.44 -14.99
CA SER A 40 5.15 -18.74 -16.27
C SER A 40 4.01 -17.73 -16.32
N ALA A 41 4.12 -16.75 -17.22
CA ALA A 41 3.02 -15.82 -17.47
C ALA A 41 1.73 -16.55 -17.92
N ALA A 42 1.86 -17.71 -18.54
CA ALA A 42 0.72 -18.53 -18.96
C ALA A 42 0.00 -19.14 -17.74
N SER A 43 0.74 -19.86 -16.86
CA SER A 43 0.16 -20.48 -15.67
C SER A 43 -0.46 -19.46 -14.72
N VAL A 44 0.21 -18.33 -14.52
CA VAL A 44 -0.34 -17.20 -13.73
C VAL A 44 -1.64 -16.65 -14.35
N SER A 45 -1.67 -16.51 -15.69
CA SER A 45 -2.86 -16.01 -16.37
C SER A 45 -4.05 -16.96 -16.29
N GLU A 46 -3.84 -18.26 -16.28
CA GLU A 46 -4.88 -19.28 -16.11
C GLU A 46 -5.52 -19.22 -14.71
N ILE A 47 -4.70 -19.00 -13.69
CA ILE A 47 -5.19 -18.79 -12.31
C ILE A 47 -6.11 -17.58 -12.24
N ILE A 48 -5.72 -16.45 -12.84
CA ILE A 48 -6.55 -15.23 -12.87
C ILE A 48 -7.82 -15.49 -13.67
N ALA A 49 -7.72 -16.16 -14.83
CA ALA A 49 -8.85 -16.46 -15.71
C ALA A 49 -9.91 -17.38 -15.06
N SER A 50 -9.54 -18.14 -14.03
CA SER A 50 -10.46 -19.00 -13.30
C SER A 50 -11.52 -18.24 -12.47
N ASP A 51 -11.30 -16.92 -12.21
CA ASP A 51 -12.25 -16.02 -11.55
C ASP A 51 -12.60 -14.87 -12.51
N LEU A 52 -13.82 -14.88 -13.04
CA LEU A 52 -14.29 -13.91 -14.02
C LEU A 52 -14.27 -12.47 -13.47
N ALA A 53 -14.65 -12.29 -12.20
CA ALA A 53 -14.68 -10.98 -11.59
C ALA A 53 -13.26 -10.48 -11.28
N MET A 54 -12.33 -11.36 -10.87
CA MET A 54 -10.90 -11.04 -10.74
C MET A 54 -10.31 -10.63 -12.09
N THR A 55 -10.60 -11.40 -13.14
CA THR A 55 -10.19 -11.08 -14.52
C THR A 55 -10.63 -9.67 -14.92
N ALA A 56 -11.92 -9.36 -14.74
CA ALA A 56 -12.47 -8.05 -15.11
C ALA A 56 -11.76 -6.91 -14.36
N GLU A 57 -11.54 -7.06 -13.05
CA GLU A 57 -10.87 -6.05 -12.23
C GLU A 57 -9.38 -5.89 -12.57
N VAL A 58 -8.65 -6.98 -12.80
CA VAL A 58 -7.25 -6.95 -13.25
C VAL A 58 -7.15 -6.21 -14.58
N LEU A 59 -8.00 -6.53 -15.56
CA LEU A 59 -8.00 -5.86 -16.86
C LEU A 59 -8.39 -4.37 -16.74
N ARG A 60 -9.39 -4.05 -15.92
CA ARG A 60 -9.82 -2.67 -15.67
C ARG A 60 -8.67 -1.85 -15.08
N LEU A 61 -7.98 -2.37 -14.08
CA LEU A 61 -6.87 -1.66 -13.42
C LEU A 61 -5.66 -1.56 -14.35
N THR A 62 -5.29 -2.63 -15.06
CA THR A 62 -4.19 -2.61 -16.03
C THR A 62 -4.39 -1.54 -17.11
N ASN A 63 -5.63 -1.34 -17.57
CA ASN A 63 -5.97 -0.33 -18.56
C ASN A 63 -6.23 1.07 -17.96
N SER A 64 -6.09 1.24 -16.66
CA SER A 64 -6.29 2.55 -16.01
C SER A 64 -5.12 3.49 -16.30
N ALA A 65 -5.34 4.79 -16.10
CA ALA A 65 -4.32 5.82 -16.24
C ALA A 65 -3.09 5.61 -15.33
N TYR A 66 -3.23 4.79 -14.27
CA TYR A 66 -2.15 4.50 -13.33
C TYR A 66 -1.04 3.66 -13.95
N PHE A 67 -1.38 2.70 -14.79
CA PHE A 67 -0.37 1.82 -15.42
C PHE A 67 0.11 2.33 -16.79
N SER A 68 -0.60 3.29 -17.40
CA SER A 68 -0.22 3.98 -18.64
C SER A 68 0.26 3.01 -19.74
N THR A 69 -0.50 1.93 -19.96
CA THR A 69 -0.16 0.93 -20.96
C THR A 69 -0.27 1.51 -22.37
N ALA A 70 0.75 1.28 -23.22
CA ALA A 70 0.78 1.81 -24.58
C ALA A 70 -0.35 1.25 -25.47
N MET A 71 -0.83 0.04 -25.15
CA MET A 71 -1.89 -0.64 -25.86
C MET A 71 -2.94 -1.16 -24.88
N LYS A 72 -4.18 -1.24 -25.36
CA LYS A 72 -5.28 -1.82 -24.57
C LYS A 72 -5.04 -3.30 -24.31
N VAL A 73 -5.00 -3.66 -23.03
CA VAL A 73 -4.85 -5.03 -22.55
C VAL A 73 -6.24 -5.68 -22.47
N THR A 74 -6.41 -6.82 -23.13
CA THR A 74 -7.70 -7.50 -23.26
C THR A 74 -7.75 -8.90 -22.66
N THR A 75 -6.58 -9.45 -22.28
CA THR A 75 -6.48 -10.78 -21.68
C THR A 75 -5.62 -10.78 -20.43
N PRO A 76 -5.84 -11.71 -19.47
CA PRO A 76 -4.97 -11.87 -18.31
C PRO A 76 -3.50 -12.11 -18.69
N LEU A 77 -3.24 -12.89 -19.74
CA LEU A 77 -1.89 -13.14 -20.22
C LEU A 77 -1.17 -11.86 -20.68
N GLN A 78 -1.89 -10.99 -21.38
CA GLN A 78 -1.35 -9.67 -21.75
C GLN A 78 -1.08 -8.82 -20.50
N ALA A 79 -1.97 -8.84 -19.50
CA ALA A 79 -1.77 -8.11 -18.25
C ALA A 79 -0.50 -8.59 -17.53
N VAL A 80 -0.31 -9.90 -17.40
CA VAL A 80 0.89 -10.49 -16.77
C VAL A 80 2.17 -10.11 -17.53
N ARG A 81 2.15 -10.19 -18.87
CA ARG A 81 3.31 -9.81 -19.70
C ARG A 81 3.64 -8.32 -19.65
N THR A 82 2.61 -7.47 -19.54
CA THR A 82 2.77 -6.01 -19.53
C THR A 82 3.26 -5.50 -18.17
N LEU A 83 2.67 -5.97 -17.08
CA LEU A 83 2.95 -5.49 -15.73
C LEU A 83 4.04 -6.30 -15.02
N GLY A 84 4.17 -7.58 -15.34
CA GLY A 84 5.03 -8.53 -14.63
C GLY A 84 4.30 -9.22 -13.48
N MET A 85 4.87 -10.35 -13.03
CA MET A 85 4.22 -11.23 -12.04
C MET A 85 4.06 -10.57 -10.68
N GLU A 86 5.04 -9.80 -10.23
CA GLU A 86 5.05 -9.14 -8.92
C GLU A 86 3.94 -8.08 -8.79
N ILE A 87 3.75 -7.26 -9.83
CA ILE A 87 2.65 -6.28 -9.85
C ILE A 87 1.31 -7.00 -9.90
N ILE A 88 1.19 -8.05 -10.71
CA ILE A 88 -0.03 -8.85 -10.80
C ILE A 88 -0.36 -9.51 -9.46
N GLN A 89 0.62 -10.06 -8.75
CA GLN A 89 0.43 -10.62 -7.40
C GLN A 89 -0.15 -9.57 -6.45
N SER A 90 0.45 -8.39 -6.42
CA SER A 90 -0.03 -7.28 -5.57
C SER A 90 -1.43 -6.79 -5.97
N LEU A 91 -1.73 -6.74 -7.28
CA LEU A 91 -3.07 -6.39 -7.78
C LEU A 91 -4.13 -7.42 -7.36
N VAL A 92 -3.83 -8.72 -7.51
CA VAL A 92 -4.76 -9.79 -7.15
C VAL A 92 -5.05 -9.77 -5.64
N LEU A 93 -4.01 -9.62 -4.81
CA LEU A 93 -4.19 -9.47 -3.37
C LEU A 93 -5.06 -8.27 -3.04
N ARG A 94 -4.70 -7.11 -3.58
CA ARG A 94 -5.46 -5.88 -3.36
C ARG A 94 -6.93 -6.02 -3.75
N ILE A 95 -7.22 -6.49 -4.97
CA ILE A 95 -8.59 -6.69 -5.46
C ILE A 95 -9.35 -7.62 -4.51
N GLY A 96 -8.75 -8.73 -4.14
CA GLY A 96 -9.39 -9.71 -3.28
C GLY A 96 -9.70 -9.16 -1.87
N ILE A 97 -8.76 -8.42 -1.27
CA ILE A 97 -8.96 -7.76 0.03
C ILE A 97 -10.08 -6.72 -0.07
N PHE A 98 -10.03 -5.82 -1.04
CA PHE A 98 -11.08 -4.80 -1.20
C PHE A 98 -12.48 -5.39 -1.44
N ARG A 99 -12.58 -6.55 -2.12
CA ARG A 99 -13.86 -7.24 -2.32
C ARG A 99 -14.49 -7.74 -1.02
N GLN A 100 -13.68 -8.19 -0.06
CA GLN A 100 -14.19 -8.69 1.22
C GLN A 100 -14.95 -7.60 1.99
N PHE A 101 -14.58 -6.33 1.78
CA PHE A 101 -15.18 -5.18 2.47
C PHE A 101 -16.32 -4.48 1.71
N GLN A 102 -16.64 -4.91 0.48
CA GLN A 102 -17.67 -4.25 -0.36
C GLN A 102 -19.12 -4.37 0.16
N GLY A 103 -19.38 -5.28 1.09
CA GLY A 103 -20.74 -5.56 1.59
C GLY A 103 -21.25 -4.60 2.69
N SER A 104 -20.43 -3.72 3.24
CA SER A 104 -20.79 -2.83 4.34
C SER A 104 -21.19 -1.43 3.84
N SER A 105 -22.46 -1.09 3.95
CA SER A 105 -22.97 0.23 3.53
C SER A 105 -22.37 1.40 4.31
N ALA A 106 -21.96 1.17 5.56
CA ALA A 106 -21.33 2.18 6.41
C ALA A 106 -19.89 2.53 5.97
N VAL A 107 -19.25 1.64 5.21
CA VAL A 107 -17.83 1.72 4.82
C VAL A 107 -17.66 2.17 3.35
N GLY A 108 -18.72 2.10 2.53
CA GLY A 108 -18.63 2.22 1.08
C GLY A 108 -17.93 3.48 0.55
N VAL A 109 -18.24 4.66 1.08
CA VAL A 109 -17.61 5.92 0.64
C VAL A 109 -16.15 5.97 1.06
N LEU A 110 -15.84 5.56 2.28
CA LEU A 110 -14.47 5.55 2.81
C LEU A 110 -13.62 4.48 2.10
N LEU A 111 -14.21 3.31 1.82
CA LEU A 111 -13.57 2.25 1.03
C LEU A 111 -13.16 2.76 -0.35
N LYS A 112 -14.04 3.50 -1.04
CA LYS A 112 -13.71 4.10 -2.34
C LYS A 112 -12.53 5.06 -2.23
N ARG A 113 -12.52 5.92 -1.20
CA ARG A 113 -11.44 6.89 -0.96
C ARG A 113 -10.11 6.19 -0.65
N VAL A 114 -10.11 5.17 0.22
CA VAL A 114 -8.91 4.36 0.52
C VAL A 114 -8.41 3.66 -0.75
N ASN A 115 -9.33 3.19 -1.59
CA ASN A 115 -9.01 2.56 -2.87
C ASN A 115 -8.33 3.52 -3.85
N GLU A 116 -8.85 4.72 -4.02
CA GLU A 116 -8.25 5.77 -4.87
C GLU A 116 -6.91 6.24 -4.30
N TYR A 117 -6.84 6.46 -2.99
CA TYR A 117 -5.64 6.81 -2.27
C TYR A 117 -4.51 5.79 -2.51
N SER A 118 -4.79 4.49 -2.34
CA SER A 118 -3.79 3.45 -2.52
C SER A 118 -3.15 3.47 -3.91
N LEU A 119 -3.96 3.71 -4.97
CA LEU A 119 -3.45 3.81 -6.34
C LEU A 119 -2.59 5.07 -6.55
N ARG A 120 -3.02 6.20 -6.00
CA ARG A 120 -2.26 7.46 -6.15
C ARG A 120 -0.92 7.38 -5.40
N ILE A 121 -0.90 6.85 -4.18
CA ILE A 121 0.35 6.64 -3.42
C ILE A 121 1.25 5.64 -4.13
N SER A 122 0.71 4.53 -4.67
CA SER A 122 1.51 3.56 -5.41
C SER A 122 2.18 4.19 -6.63
N LYS A 123 1.45 5.04 -7.36
CA LYS A 123 2.01 5.74 -8.53
C LYS A 123 3.08 6.75 -8.15
N LEU A 124 2.87 7.50 -7.07
CA LEU A 124 3.86 8.46 -6.61
C LEU A 124 5.13 7.77 -6.11
N ALA A 125 5.00 6.69 -5.32
CA ALA A 125 6.15 5.89 -4.87
C ALA A 125 6.94 5.31 -6.07
N GLU A 126 6.24 4.83 -7.12
CA GLU A 126 6.87 4.38 -8.36
C GLU A 126 7.64 5.51 -9.05
N LEU A 127 7.04 6.71 -9.18
CA LEU A 127 7.68 7.85 -9.84
C LEU A 127 8.89 8.36 -9.06
N ILE A 128 8.80 8.43 -7.73
CA ILE A 128 9.92 8.76 -6.86
C ILE A 128 11.04 7.75 -7.08
N ALA A 129 10.76 6.44 -6.98
CA ALA A 129 11.75 5.40 -7.20
C ALA A 129 12.41 5.49 -8.60
N LYS A 130 11.62 5.74 -9.65
CA LYS A 130 12.16 5.94 -11.01
C LYS A 130 13.08 7.15 -11.11
N SER A 131 12.75 8.27 -10.43
CA SER A 131 13.55 9.49 -10.48
C SER A 131 14.93 9.33 -9.84
N GLU A 132 15.09 8.33 -8.98
CA GLU A 132 16.35 8.01 -8.29
C GLU A 132 17.28 7.11 -9.11
N GLY A 133 16.82 6.60 -10.25
CA GLY A 133 17.63 5.75 -11.13
C GLY A 133 17.96 4.37 -10.51
N VAL A 134 17.17 3.91 -9.55
CA VAL A 134 17.37 2.60 -8.91
C VAL A 134 16.94 1.46 -9.82
N ASP A 135 17.35 0.24 -9.49
CA ASP A 135 16.98 -0.96 -10.23
C ASP A 135 15.46 -1.12 -10.35
N ARG A 136 15.04 -1.69 -11.49
CA ARG A 136 13.62 -1.93 -11.79
C ARG A 136 12.89 -2.71 -10.69
N ALA A 137 13.58 -3.60 -10.00
CA ALA A 137 13.03 -4.36 -8.89
C ALA A 137 12.54 -3.42 -7.76
N PHE A 138 13.37 -2.46 -7.33
CA PHE A 138 12.98 -1.48 -6.30
C PHE A 138 11.84 -0.58 -6.76
N VAL A 139 11.82 -0.19 -8.04
CA VAL A 139 10.70 0.57 -8.62
C VAL A 139 9.40 -0.22 -8.54
N THR A 140 9.44 -1.51 -8.88
CA THR A 140 8.28 -2.40 -8.80
C THR A 140 7.84 -2.59 -7.35
N GLN A 141 8.77 -2.82 -6.43
CA GLN A 141 8.47 -2.94 -5.00
C GLN A 141 7.86 -1.67 -4.42
N ALA A 142 8.36 -0.48 -4.77
CA ALA A 142 7.79 0.79 -4.35
C ALA A 142 6.34 0.96 -4.80
N LEU A 143 6.04 0.62 -6.05
CA LEU A 143 4.66 0.60 -6.58
C LEU A 143 3.78 -0.37 -5.79
N CYS A 144 4.21 -1.62 -5.61
CA CYS A 144 3.47 -2.64 -4.89
C CYS A 144 3.23 -2.24 -3.43
N THR A 145 4.27 -1.70 -2.78
CA THR A 145 4.19 -1.26 -1.37
C THR A 145 3.20 -0.11 -1.19
N GLY A 146 3.23 0.90 -2.06
CA GLY A 146 2.26 1.99 -2.04
C GLY A 146 0.82 1.50 -2.22
N MET A 147 0.62 0.49 -3.09
CA MET A 147 -0.69 -0.12 -3.35
C MET A 147 -1.24 -0.87 -2.13
N LEU A 148 -0.38 -1.53 -1.36
CA LEU A 148 -0.74 -2.40 -0.26
C LEU A 148 -0.67 -1.71 1.11
N SER A 149 0.00 -0.54 1.21
CA SER A 149 0.21 0.17 2.48
C SER A 149 -1.08 0.45 3.28
N PRO A 150 -2.26 0.74 2.69
CA PRO A 150 -3.46 1.04 3.46
C PRO A 150 -4.27 -0.21 3.88
N ILE A 151 -3.75 -1.43 3.72
CA ILE A 151 -4.49 -2.65 4.10
C ILE A 151 -4.91 -2.62 5.58
N GLY A 152 -4.07 -2.14 6.47
CA GLY A 152 -4.40 -2.04 7.89
C GLY A 152 -5.58 -1.12 8.20
N ILE A 153 -5.79 -0.07 7.38
CA ILE A 153 -6.99 0.79 7.48
C ILE A 153 -8.25 -0.04 7.21
N LEU A 154 -8.23 -0.90 6.19
CA LEU A 154 -9.37 -1.75 5.85
C LEU A 154 -9.71 -2.73 6.99
N VAL A 155 -8.68 -3.29 7.61
CA VAL A 155 -8.83 -4.18 8.78
C VAL A 155 -9.48 -3.44 9.95
N LEU A 156 -9.01 -2.25 10.27
CA LEU A 156 -9.59 -1.44 11.36
C LEU A 156 -11.02 -0.99 11.04
N LEU A 157 -11.30 -0.64 9.79
CA LEU A 157 -12.65 -0.28 9.34
C LEU A 157 -13.63 -1.44 9.51
N ASP A 158 -13.23 -2.64 9.15
CA ASP A 158 -14.05 -3.84 9.30
C ASP A 158 -14.26 -4.20 10.77
N ALA A 159 -13.17 -4.22 11.52
CA ALA A 159 -13.18 -4.71 12.91
C ALA A 159 -13.79 -3.72 13.91
N LYS A 160 -13.65 -2.41 13.68
CA LYS A 160 -14.04 -1.34 14.62
C LYS A 160 -15.16 -0.43 14.07
N GLY A 161 -15.50 -0.57 12.79
CA GLY A 161 -16.66 0.08 12.17
C GLY A 161 -16.77 1.57 12.43
N GLY A 162 -17.88 1.98 13.07
CA GLY A 162 -18.18 3.38 13.35
C GLY A 162 -17.19 4.09 14.27
N ASP A 163 -16.56 3.38 15.21
CA ASP A 163 -15.61 3.98 16.14
C ASP A 163 -14.31 4.35 15.42
N TYR A 164 -13.82 3.49 14.54
CA TYR A 164 -12.64 3.82 13.74
C TYR A 164 -12.93 4.90 12.69
N ARG A 165 -14.14 4.92 12.14
CA ARG A 165 -14.58 5.99 11.24
C ARG A 165 -14.52 7.35 11.94
N LYS A 166 -14.94 7.47 13.20
CA LYS A 166 -14.83 8.71 13.97
C LYS A 166 -13.38 9.14 14.14
N ILE A 167 -12.47 8.20 14.45
CA ILE A 167 -11.05 8.48 14.56
C ILE A 167 -10.52 9.08 13.24
N ILE A 168 -10.87 8.49 12.10
CA ILE A 168 -10.50 9.01 10.78
C ILE A 168 -11.07 10.43 10.56
N GLU A 169 -12.35 10.66 10.85
CA GLU A 169 -13.03 11.94 10.63
C GLU A 169 -12.51 13.06 11.56
N GLU A 170 -12.03 12.70 12.75
CA GLU A 170 -11.47 13.66 13.74
C GLU A 170 -9.99 13.92 13.53
N SER A 171 -9.29 13.09 12.74
CA SER A 171 -7.86 13.22 12.53
C SER A 171 -7.55 14.40 11.60
N SER A 172 -6.58 15.21 12.00
CA SER A 172 -6.14 16.40 11.27
C SER A 172 -5.02 16.13 10.27
N SER A 173 -4.32 15.01 10.42
CA SER A 173 -3.22 14.59 9.57
C SER A 173 -3.06 13.06 9.62
N HIS A 174 -2.21 12.52 8.73
CA HIS A 174 -1.86 11.10 8.77
C HIS A 174 -1.11 10.73 10.06
N GLU A 175 -0.25 11.61 10.55
CA GLU A 175 0.45 11.41 11.82
C GLU A 175 -0.52 11.41 13.01
N ASP A 176 -1.47 12.38 13.07
CA ASP A 176 -2.51 12.41 14.09
C ASP A 176 -3.36 11.14 14.07
N LEU A 177 -3.70 10.62 12.86
CA LEU A 177 -4.39 9.34 12.74
C LEU A 177 -3.59 8.21 13.39
N CYS A 178 -2.30 8.07 13.05
CA CYS A 178 -1.42 7.04 13.62
C CYS A 178 -1.28 7.17 15.15
N GLN A 179 -1.22 8.40 15.67
CA GLN A 179 -1.15 8.66 17.12
C GLN A 179 -2.45 8.25 17.83
N ARG A 180 -3.62 8.62 17.28
CA ARG A 180 -4.94 8.24 17.81
C ARG A 180 -5.16 6.74 17.78
N GLU A 181 -4.80 6.08 16.68
CA GLU A 181 -4.84 4.62 16.57
C GLU A 181 -3.98 3.96 17.64
N THR A 182 -2.75 4.44 17.80
CA THR A 182 -1.83 3.91 18.81
C THR A 182 -2.35 4.12 20.24
N ALA A 183 -2.92 5.29 20.52
CA ALA A 183 -3.51 5.59 21.81
C ALA A 183 -4.74 4.70 22.11
N MET A 184 -5.57 4.42 21.11
CA MET A 184 -6.81 3.64 21.26
C MET A 184 -6.59 2.14 21.22
N TYR A 185 -5.68 1.66 20.34
CA TYR A 185 -5.53 0.25 20.02
C TYR A 185 -4.15 -0.32 20.38
N GLY A 186 -3.21 0.52 20.85
CA GLY A 186 -1.83 0.13 21.15
C GLY A 186 -0.93 0.03 19.91
N VAL A 187 -1.49 0.05 18.70
CA VAL A 187 -0.78 -0.03 17.41
C VAL A 187 -1.51 0.80 16.35
N ASN A 188 -0.80 1.20 15.30
CA ASN A 188 -1.38 1.89 14.15
C ASN A 188 -1.64 0.94 12.97
N HIS A 189 -2.38 1.43 11.98
CA HIS A 189 -2.72 0.65 10.77
C HIS A 189 -1.50 0.19 9.96
N HIS A 190 -0.39 0.93 9.98
CA HIS A 190 0.84 0.51 9.29
C HIS A 190 1.42 -0.79 9.88
N LEU A 191 1.46 -0.91 11.21
CA LEU A 191 1.94 -2.13 11.86
C LEU A 191 1.00 -3.32 11.61
N ILE A 192 -0.32 -3.08 11.58
CA ILE A 192 -1.31 -4.11 11.24
C ILE A 192 -1.09 -4.57 9.79
N GLY A 193 -0.97 -3.63 8.85
CA GLY A 193 -0.73 -3.93 7.43
C GLY A 193 0.58 -4.69 7.22
N ALA A 194 1.66 -4.24 7.82
CA ALA A 194 2.97 -4.89 7.73
C ALA A 194 2.95 -6.32 8.29
N TYR A 195 2.26 -6.54 9.41
CA TYR A 195 2.10 -7.88 9.98
C TYR A 195 1.39 -8.82 9.00
N LEU A 196 0.29 -8.38 8.39
CA LEU A 196 -0.43 -9.19 7.40
C LEU A 196 0.42 -9.48 6.17
N LEU A 197 1.14 -8.48 5.64
CA LEU A 197 2.04 -8.68 4.51
C LEU A 197 3.15 -9.67 4.83
N SER A 198 3.69 -9.63 6.07
CA SER A 198 4.67 -10.62 6.55
C SER A 198 4.08 -12.03 6.60
N LEU A 199 2.85 -12.20 7.11
CA LEU A 199 2.15 -13.49 7.12
C LEU A 199 1.88 -14.03 5.71
N TRP A 200 1.68 -13.14 4.75
CA TRP A 200 1.39 -13.47 3.36
C TRP A 200 2.63 -13.64 2.49
N GLY A 201 3.84 -13.62 3.10
CA GLY A 201 5.09 -13.95 2.44
C GLY A 201 5.71 -12.84 1.59
N PHE A 202 5.34 -11.58 1.82
CA PHE A 202 6.02 -10.44 1.18
C PHE A 202 7.44 -10.26 1.72
N SER A 203 8.32 -9.67 0.89
CA SER A 203 9.72 -9.44 1.24
C SER A 203 9.89 -8.55 2.47
N GLU A 204 11.01 -8.73 3.18
CA GLU A 204 11.33 -7.93 4.36
C GLU A 204 11.36 -6.43 4.04
N ASP A 205 11.83 -6.04 2.86
CA ASP A 205 11.88 -4.63 2.43
C ASP A 205 10.49 -4.00 2.34
N ILE A 206 9.51 -4.72 1.77
CA ILE A 206 8.11 -4.27 1.67
C ILE A 206 7.48 -4.18 3.06
N VAL A 207 7.68 -5.20 3.88
CA VAL A 207 7.12 -5.27 5.25
C VAL A 207 7.70 -4.15 6.11
N GLU A 208 9.01 -3.91 6.04
CA GLU A 208 9.66 -2.82 6.75
C GLU A 208 9.19 -1.46 6.27
N ALA A 209 9.10 -1.29 4.95
CA ALA A 209 8.65 -0.04 4.37
C ALA A 209 7.24 0.33 4.86
N VAL A 210 6.30 -0.62 4.90
CA VAL A 210 4.95 -0.36 5.42
C VAL A 210 4.98 -0.06 6.91
N ALA A 211 5.67 -0.87 7.71
CA ALA A 211 5.70 -0.71 9.17
C ALA A 211 6.31 0.60 9.62
N MET A 212 7.40 1.02 8.97
CA MET A 212 8.24 2.15 9.39
C MET A 212 7.96 3.45 8.65
N SER A 213 7.10 3.42 7.62
CA SER A 213 6.80 4.62 6.83
C SER A 213 6.31 5.84 7.65
N PRO A 214 5.61 5.71 8.79
CA PRO A 214 5.26 6.88 9.60
C PRO A 214 6.45 7.51 10.35
N ASN A 215 7.46 6.71 10.69
CA ASN A 215 8.63 7.13 11.50
C ASN A 215 9.91 6.41 11.03
N PRO A 216 10.41 6.69 9.83
CA PRO A 216 11.54 5.97 9.26
C PRO A 216 12.87 6.21 10.02
N SER A 217 12.99 7.28 10.78
CA SER A 217 14.15 7.52 11.68
C SER A 217 14.35 6.44 12.74
N LYS A 218 13.30 5.68 13.06
CA LYS A 218 13.40 4.55 13.99
C LYS A 218 14.09 3.32 13.39
N THR A 219 14.32 3.28 12.08
CA THR A 219 15.06 2.20 11.44
C THR A 219 16.55 2.31 11.71
N GLN A 220 17.23 1.16 11.83
CA GLN A 220 18.67 1.06 11.96
C GLN A 220 19.23 0.27 10.77
N GLY A 221 20.39 0.66 10.26
CA GLY A 221 21.06 -0.05 9.17
C GLY A 221 21.19 0.76 7.88
N SER A 222 21.39 0.05 6.76
CA SER A 222 21.46 0.63 5.42
C SER A 222 20.09 1.15 4.96
N GLU A 223 20.11 2.04 3.97
CA GLU A 223 18.88 2.55 3.36
C GLU A 223 18.03 1.40 2.81
N ASN A 224 16.76 1.34 3.24
CA ASN A 224 15.72 0.61 2.55
C ASN A 224 15.06 1.60 1.56
N PHE A 225 15.40 1.49 0.30
CA PHE A 225 14.93 2.43 -0.71
C PHE A 225 13.42 2.40 -0.91
N VAL A 226 12.79 1.24 -0.71
CA VAL A 226 11.33 1.09 -0.78
C VAL A 226 10.66 1.88 0.34
N LEU A 227 11.26 1.89 1.53
CA LEU A 227 10.82 2.73 2.66
C LEU A 227 10.95 4.22 2.33
N THR A 228 12.09 4.64 1.77
CA THR A 228 12.31 6.04 1.37
C THR A 228 11.25 6.50 0.38
N ALA A 229 10.99 5.71 -0.67
CA ALA A 229 10.01 6.03 -1.69
C ALA A 229 8.57 6.07 -1.13
N LEU A 230 8.22 5.10 -0.27
CA LEU A 230 6.89 5.06 0.36
C LEU A 230 6.70 6.22 1.33
N HIS A 231 7.68 6.50 2.22
CA HIS A 231 7.61 7.61 3.16
C HIS A 231 7.42 8.94 2.44
N ALA A 232 8.24 9.23 1.42
CA ALA A 232 8.10 10.43 0.62
C ALA A 232 6.74 10.51 -0.09
N ALA A 233 6.23 9.40 -0.64
CA ALA A 233 4.92 9.36 -1.28
C ALA A 233 3.76 9.61 -0.30
N LEU A 234 3.83 9.07 0.91
CA LEU A 234 2.81 9.28 1.95
C LEU A 234 2.83 10.72 2.50
N SER A 235 4.01 11.33 2.60
CA SER A 235 4.19 12.68 3.13
C SER A 235 3.84 13.78 2.13
N LEU A 236 4.23 13.60 0.85
CA LEU A 236 4.06 14.61 -0.22
C LEU A 236 2.79 14.40 -1.04
N GLY A 237 2.26 13.19 -1.04
CA GLY A 237 1.16 12.77 -1.90
C GLY A 237 -0.22 13.19 -1.39
N PRO A 238 -1.27 12.77 -2.11
CA PRO A 238 -2.65 13.06 -1.71
C PRO A 238 -3.00 12.37 -0.40
N HIS A 239 -3.78 13.04 0.42
CA HIS A 239 -4.33 12.46 1.64
C HIS A 239 -5.72 11.88 1.38
N PHE A 240 -6.05 10.72 1.99
CA PHE A 240 -7.40 10.17 1.96
C PHE A 240 -8.32 10.82 3.03
N LEU A 241 -7.72 11.47 4.01
CA LEU A 241 -8.44 12.24 5.03
C LEU A 241 -9.02 13.50 4.37
N ILE A 242 -10.24 13.88 4.78
CA ILE A 242 -10.76 15.22 4.48
C ILE A 242 -10.04 16.16 5.43
N LEU A 243 -8.92 16.69 5.00
CA LEU A 243 -8.27 17.74 5.76
C LEU A 243 -9.17 18.98 5.75
N LYS A 244 -9.46 19.52 6.93
CA LYS A 244 -10.10 20.84 7.03
C LYS A 244 -9.17 21.86 6.37
N GLU A 245 -9.74 22.82 5.63
CA GLU A 245 -8.98 23.94 5.05
C GLU A 245 -8.08 24.55 6.15
N GLY A 246 -6.78 24.66 5.88
CA GLY A 246 -5.79 25.15 6.85
C GLY A 246 -4.86 24.09 7.42
N SER A 247 -4.84 22.86 6.89
CA SER A 247 -3.89 21.83 7.31
C SER A 247 -2.45 22.17 6.93
N ARG A 248 -1.56 21.85 7.85
CA ARG A 248 -0.11 22.12 7.92
C ARG A 248 0.65 22.01 6.62
N ASP A 249 1.74 22.77 6.52
CA ASP A 249 2.71 22.66 5.43
C ASP A 249 3.16 21.21 5.26
N VAL A 250 3.17 20.76 4.01
CA VAL A 250 3.58 19.38 3.61
C VAL A 250 5.01 19.06 4.10
N GLU A 251 5.83 20.08 4.36
CA GLU A 251 7.19 19.92 4.90
C GLU A 251 7.22 19.36 6.33
N GLU A 252 6.19 19.57 7.13
CA GLU A 252 6.09 19.07 8.51
C GLU A 252 5.83 17.55 8.58
N LEU A 253 5.46 16.91 7.46
CA LEU A 253 5.13 15.49 7.41
C LEU A 253 6.33 14.60 7.03
N LEU A 254 7.39 15.19 6.46
CA LEU A 254 8.62 14.47 6.13
C LEU A 254 9.51 14.30 7.36
N ASP A 255 9.95 13.09 7.61
CA ASP A 255 11.01 12.80 8.59
C ASP A 255 12.37 13.27 8.04
N MET A 256 12.66 14.56 8.25
CA MET A 256 13.86 15.20 7.71
C MET A 256 15.16 14.62 8.29
N ASP A 257 15.14 14.07 9.50
CA ASP A 257 16.30 13.40 10.08
C ASP A 257 16.61 12.11 9.33
N TYR A 258 15.57 11.37 8.94
CA TYR A 258 15.72 10.22 8.05
C TYR A 258 16.23 10.62 6.67
N ILE A 259 15.61 11.62 6.03
CA ILE A 259 15.97 12.07 4.67
C ILE A 259 17.44 12.52 4.60
N ARG A 260 17.92 13.27 5.62
CA ARG A 260 19.33 13.67 5.74
C ARG A 260 20.24 12.46 5.94
N ARG A 261 19.84 11.53 6.80
CA ARG A 261 20.62 10.30 7.10
C ARG A 261 20.85 9.45 5.85
N VAL A 262 19.84 9.35 4.98
CA VAL A 262 19.96 8.60 3.72
C VAL A 262 20.51 9.43 2.56
N GLY A 263 20.85 10.72 2.79
CA GLY A 263 21.49 11.57 1.80
C GLY A 263 20.58 11.96 0.63
N ARG A 264 19.28 12.20 0.91
CA ARG A 264 18.26 12.49 -0.14
C ARG A 264 17.65 13.90 -0.04
N GLU A 265 18.23 14.78 0.75
CA GLU A 265 17.69 16.13 0.96
C GLU A 265 17.63 16.96 -0.33
N ASP A 266 18.62 16.82 -1.20
CA ASP A 266 18.69 17.46 -2.51
C ASP A 266 17.65 16.95 -3.52
N ARG A 267 16.99 15.83 -3.23
CA ARG A 267 15.96 15.23 -4.08
C ARG A 267 14.55 15.76 -3.84
N LEU A 268 14.34 16.45 -2.73
CA LEU A 268 13.02 16.97 -2.32
C LEU A 268 12.33 17.84 -3.38
N PRO A 269 13.02 18.75 -4.10
CA PRO A 269 12.35 19.54 -5.15
C PRO A 269 11.76 18.66 -6.25
N VAL A 270 12.48 17.61 -6.69
CA VAL A 270 12.00 16.66 -7.70
C VAL A 270 10.80 15.88 -7.21
N TRP A 271 10.86 15.40 -5.96
CA TRP A 271 9.76 14.61 -5.38
C TRP A 271 8.48 15.45 -5.20
N ARG A 272 8.61 16.75 -4.87
CA ARG A 272 7.47 17.68 -4.79
C ARG A 272 6.82 17.90 -6.15
N GLU A 273 7.60 18.13 -7.19
CA GLU A 273 7.08 18.27 -8.57
C GLU A 273 6.31 16.99 -8.99
N LEU A 274 6.85 15.82 -8.70
CA LEU A 274 6.16 14.54 -8.96
C LEU A 274 4.85 14.44 -8.18
N ALA A 275 4.82 14.86 -6.91
CA ALA A 275 3.61 14.83 -6.08
C ALA A 275 2.54 15.79 -6.61
N GLU A 276 2.91 16.99 -7.08
CA GLU A 276 1.99 17.94 -7.71
C GLU A 276 1.30 17.32 -8.93
N THR A 277 2.06 16.63 -9.80
CA THR A 277 1.49 15.97 -10.99
C THR A 277 0.44 14.88 -10.63
N ILE A 278 0.58 14.24 -9.47
CA ILE A 278 -0.37 13.24 -8.97
C ILE A 278 -1.57 13.91 -8.29
N ASN A 279 -1.36 15.04 -7.61
CA ASN A 279 -2.42 15.78 -6.91
C ASN A 279 -3.39 16.47 -7.88
N GLU A 280 -2.91 16.96 -9.04
CA GLU A 280 -3.72 17.62 -10.06
C GLU A 280 -4.57 16.65 -10.91
N ARG A 281 -4.23 15.38 -10.98
CA ARG A 281 -5.02 14.36 -11.69
C ARG A 281 -6.28 14.01 -10.90
N LYS A 282 -7.39 14.71 -11.22
CA LYS A 282 -8.73 14.43 -10.69
C LYS A 282 -9.36 13.17 -11.30
#